data_f06279a4d8daf1ef1115117cb38d3183
#
_entry.id   f06279a4d8daf1ef1115117cb38d3183
#
_cell.length_a   1.000
_cell.length_b   1.000
_cell.length_c   1.000
_cell.angle_alpha   90.00
_cell.angle_beta   90.00
_cell.angle_gamma   90.00
#
_symmetry.space_group_name_H-M   'P 1'
#
loop_
_entity.id
_entity.type
_entity.pdbx_description
1 polymer ?
#
loop_
_entity_poly.entity_id
_entity_poly.type
_entity_poly.pdbx_seq_one_letter_code
_entity_poly.pdbx_strand_id
1 'polypeptide(L)'
;PYKEKYTLKDAAAASIWVKDYLKISQLYKQTIVFGNLPDKKKPLTQNFVNLDLSNIKFKKNYFYTKKFYDSYSKYNFEVIEIHNRPESLVFLLKKKLNCKFIFVYHNNPQDLRFSKTKKERLFIANHCDQIFFVSKWVMKKFFEGLPFDYKNNCEILYPAIRKLRNFPKKENIIIFTGKLNTSKGYDIFG
;
A
#
# COMPACT_ATOMS: atom_id res chain seq x y z
N PRO A 1 2.42 -5.44 -2.86
CA PRO A 1 2.57 -5.25 -4.32
C PRO A 1 3.59 -6.24 -4.89
N TYR A 2 3.38 -6.71 -6.13
CA TYR A 2 4.26 -7.73 -6.73
C TYR A 2 5.71 -7.27 -6.97
N LYS A 3 5.96 -5.97 -7.04
CA LYS A 3 7.30 -5.39 -7.20
C LYS A 3 8.06 -5.27 -5.88
N GLU A 4 7.35 -5.29 -4.78
CA GLU A 4 7.91 -5.09 -3.45
C GLU A 4 7.86 -6.42 -2.71
N LYS A 5 9.02 -6.86 -2.26
CA LYS A 5 9.11 -8.13 -1.53
C LYS A 5 8.67 -7.90 -0.08
N TYR A 6 7.88 -8.81 0.45
CA TYR A 6 7.41 -8.76 1.83
C TYR A 6 8.39 -9.48 2.78
N THR A 7 9.67 -9.05 2.76
CA THR A 7 10.77 -9.62 3.56
C THR A 7 11.58 -8.51 4.22
N LEU A 8 12.27 -8.81 5.32
CA LEU A 8 13.10 -7.82 6.05
C LEU A 8 14.17 -7.16 5.16
N LYS A 9 14.89 -7.96 4.37
CA LYS A 9 16.06 -7.49 3.61
C LYS A 9 15.70 -6.64 2.38
N ASP A 10 14.53 -6.88 1.79
CA ASP A 10 14.13 -6.26 0.52
C ASP A 10 12.78 -5.54 0.63
N ALA A 11 12.33 -5.22 1.85
CA ALA A 11 11.06 -4.57 2.07
C ALA A 11 11.07 -3.14 1.52
N ALA A 12 10.02 -2.79 0.79
CA ALA A 12 9.74 -1.41 0.48
C ALA A 12 8.96 -0.73 1.63
N ALA A 13 8.89 0.59 1.60
CA ALA A 13 8.23 1.38 2.64
C ALA A 13 6.80 0.93 2.94
N ALA A 14 6.00 0.62 1.90
CA ALA A 14 4.63 0.12 2.08
C ALA A 14 4.59 -1.25 2.79
N SER A 15 5.53 -2.15 2.52
CA SER A 15 5.62 -3.45 3.20
C SER A 15 5.97 -3.30 4.68
N ILE A 16 6.88 -2.38 5.01
CA ILE A 16 7.24 -2.05 6.40
C ILE A 16 6.04 -1.41 7.11
N TRP A 17 5.37 -0.48 6.45
CA TRP A 17 4.18 0.18 6.97
C TRP A 17 3.09 -0.84 7.35
N VAL A 18 2.76 -1.78 6.45
CA VAL A 18 1.79 -2.84 6.72
C VAL A 18 2.23 -3.70 7.91
N LYS A 19 3.49 -4.12 7.94
CA LYS A 19 4.04 -4.90 9.06
C LYS A 19 3.91 -4.17 10.41
N ASP A 20 4.31 -2.90 10.46
CA ASP A 20 4.33 -2.13 11.70
C ASP A 20 2.91 -1.79 12.17
N TYR A 21 2.00 -1.51 11.23
CA TYR A 21 0.59 -1.31 11.52
C TYR A 21 -0.07 -2.57 12.08
N LEU A 22 0.17 -3.72 11.46
CA LEU A 22 -0.37 -5.00 11.92
C LEU A 22 0.12 -5.37 13.31
N LYS A 23 1.36 -5.06 13.68
CA LYS A 23 1.90 -5.35 15.01
C LYS A 23 1.15 -4.70 16.17
N ILE A 24 0.51 -3.55 15.92
CA ILE A 24 -0.27 -2.81 16.92
C ILE A 24 -1.78 -3.01 16.75
N SER A 25 -2.20 -3.65 15.66
CA SER A 25 -3.60 -3.88 15.35
C SER A 25 -4.18 -5.00 16.22
N GLN A 26 -5.36 -4.77 16.78
CA GLN A 26 -6.15 -5.81 17.44
C GLN A 26 -6.59 -6.92 16.46
N LEU A 27 -6.67 -6.57 15.16
CA LEU A 27 -7.07 -7.49 14.08
C LEU A 27 -5.91 -8.34 13.52
N TYR A 28 -4.71 -8.29 14.14
CA TYR A 28 -3.52 -8.99 13.64
C TYR A 28 -3.77 -10.47 13.32
N LYS A 29 -4.43 -11.18 14.25
CA LYS A 29 -4.70 -12.62 14.10
C LYS A 29 -5.72 -12.94 13.00
N GLN A 30 -6.60 -12.00 12.69
CA GLN A 30 -7.66 -12.13 11.68
C GLN A 30 -7.22 -11.63 10.30
N THR A 31 -6.08 -10.93 10.23
CA THR A 31 -5.58 -10.34 8.99
C THR A 31 -4.64 -11.30 8.27
N ILE A 32 -4.88 -11.48 6.97
CA ILE A 32 -4.01 -12.24 6.07
C ILE A 32 -3.36 -11.26 5.08
N VAL A 33 -2.04 -11.30 4.97
CA VAL A 33 -1.30 -10.49 3.99
C VAL A 33 -1.06 -11.31 2.73
N PHE A 34 -1.52 -10.79 1.60
CA PHE A 34 -1.23 -11.35 0.28
C PHE A 34 -0.10 -10.58 -0.38
N GLY A 35 0.90 -11.29 -0.85
CA GLY A 35 2.07 -10.68 -1.45
C GLY A 35 2.82 -11.60 -2.39
N ASN A 36 3.88 -11.08 -3.01
CA ASN A 36 4.81 -11.87 -3.79
C ASN A 36 6.11 -12.02 -3.00
N LEU A 37 6.50 -13.24 -2.74
CA LEU A 37 7.70 -13.58 -2.00
C LEU A 37 8.57 -14.53 -2.84
N PRO A 38 9.86 -14.25 -3.03
CA PRO A 38 10.79 -15.20 -3.63
C PRO A 38 10.93 -16.45 -2.75
N ASP A 39 11.15 -17.59 -3.38
CA ASP A 39 11.34 -18.86 -2.69
C ASP A 39 12.41 -18.76 -1.59
N LYS A 40 12.19 -19.52 -0.51
CA LYS A 40 13.08 -19.64 0.67
C LYS A 40 13.23 -18.37 1.54
N LYS A 41 12.49 -17.29 1.30
CA LYS A 41 12.52 -16.11 2.19
C LYS A 41 11.35 -16.13 3.17
N LYS A 42 11.61 -15.68 4.42
CA LYS A 42 10.57 -15.55 5.44
C LYS A 42 9.78 -14.26 5.24
N PRO A 43 8.43 -14.31 5.31
CA PRO A 43 7.60 -13.11 5.25
C PRO A 43 7.75 -12.26 6.53
N LEU A 44 7.33 -10.98 6.44
CA LEU A 44 7.36 -10.05 7.57
C LEU A 44 6.31 -10.37 8.65
N THR A 45 5.25 -11.09 8.31
CA THR A 45 4.18 -11.54 9.22
C THR A 45 3.91 -13.02 9.03
N GLN A 46 3.38 -13.68 10.08
CA GLN A 46 3.07 -15.11 10.03
C GLN A 46 1.89 -15.44 9.10
N ASN A 47 0.82 -14.64 9.17
CA ASN A 47 -0.36 -14.82 8.32
C ASN A 47 -0.10 -14.24 6.93
N PHE A 48 0.63 -14.96 6.10
CA PHE A 48 1.02 -14.54 4.77
C PHE A 48 0.71 -15.61 3.71
N VAL A 49 0.13 -15.17 2.60
CA VAL A 49 -0.12 -16.00 1.42
C VAL A 49 0.73 -15.49 0.26
N ASN A 50 1.59 -16.37 -0.26
CA ASN A 50 2.42 -16.06 -1.41
C ASN A 50 1.61 -16.20 -2.71
N LEU A 51 1.46 -15.09 -3.42
CA LEU A 51 0.92 -15.07 -4.78
C LEU A 51 2.08 -15.19 -5.77
N ASP A 52 2.64 -16.38 -5.90
CA ASP A 52 3.81 -16.61 -6.76
C ASP A 52 3.59 -16.14 -8.20
N LEU A 53 4.53 -15.31 -8.68
CA LEU A 53 4.55 -14.74 -10.02
C LEU A 53 5.83 -15.09 -10.79
N SER A 54 6.58 -16.08 -10.34
CA SER A 54 7.89 -16.48 -10.92
C SER A 54 7.78 -16.76 -12.42
N ASN A 55 6.76 -17.48 -12.84
CA ASN A 55 6.53 -17.88 -14.23
C ASN A 55 5.83 -16.81 -15.10
N ILE A 56 5.54 -15.63 -14.53
CA ILE A 56 4.79 -14.58 -15.24
C ILE A 56 5.74 -13.48 -15.71
N LYS A 57 5.93 -13.36 -17.01
CA LYS A 57 6.80 -12.34 -17.63
C LYS A 57 6.06 -11.02 -17.87
N PHE A 58 4.82 -11.06 -18.33
CA PHE A 58 4.03 -9.88 -18.74
C PHE A 58 2.78 -9.69 -17.88
N LYS A 59 2.22 -8.48 -17.86
CA LYS A 59 0.97 -8.13 -17.14
C LYS A 59 0.96 -8.59 -15.67
N LYS A 60 2.09 -8.56 -14.99
CA LYS A 60 2.25 -9.10 -13.62
C LYS A 60 1.22 -8.56 -12.63
N ASN A 61 0.85 -7.28 -12.73
CA ASN A 61 -0.16 -6.70 -11.82
C ASN A 61 -1.55 -7.32 -12.04
N TYR A 62 -1.94 -7.56 -13.27
CA TYR A 62 -3.19 -8.25 -13.59
C TYR A 62 -3.20 -9.68 -13.02
N PHE A 63 -2.17 -10.47 -13.29
CA PHE A 63 -2.09 -11.85 -12.79
C PHE A 63 -1.97 -11.92 -11.26
N TYR A 64 -1.29 -10.96 -10.63
CA TYR A 64 -1.25 -10.82 -9.19
C TYR A 64 -2.67 -10.64 -8.62
N THR A 65 -3.42 -9.70 -9.17
CA THR A 65 -4.80 -9.42 -8.73
C THR A 65 -5.74 -10.59 -9.06
N LYS A 66 -5.56 -11.24 -10.21
CA LYS A 66 -6.33 -12.43 -10.58
C LYS A 66 -6.08 -13.59 -9.61
N LYS A 67 -4.84 -13.91 -9.29
CA LYS A 67 -4.50 -14.94 -8.30
C LYS A 67 -5.10 -14.65 -6.92
N PHE A 68 -5.09 -13.39 -6.49
CA PHE A 68 -5.79 -12.99 -5.27
C PHE A 68 -7.29 -13.25 -5.40
N TYR A 69 -7.92 -12.81 -6.47
CA TYR A 69 -9.34 -13.04 -6.73
C TYR A 69 -9.70 -14.53 -6.77
N ASP A 70 -8.91 -15.36 -7.43
CA ASP A 70 -9.11 -16.81 -7.52
C ASP A 70 -9.00 -17.48 -6.12
N SER A 71 -8.30 -16.85 -5.17
CA SER A 71 -8.22 -17.32 -3.78
C SER A 71 -9.32 -16.78 -2.86
N TYR A 72 -10.05 -15.75 -3.29
CA TYR A 72 -11.04 -15.04 -2.46
C TYR A 72 -12.08 -15.97 -1.83
N SER A 73 -12.66 -16.88 -2.60
CA SER A 73 -13.71 -17.80 -2.15
C SER A 73 -13.27 -18.73 -1.00
N LYS A 74 -11.95 -18.89 -0.81
CA LYS A 74 -11.39 -19.73 0.27
C LYS A 74 -11.41 -19.06 1.63
N TYR A 75 -11.56 -17.73 1.72
CA TYR A 75 -11.31 -16.96 2.93
C TYR A 75 -12.49 -16.14 3.44
N ASN A 76 -13.56 -15.95 2.66
CA ASN A 76 -14.74 -15.17 3.03
C ASN A 76 -14.40 -13.84 3.73
N PHE A 77 -13.67 -12.95 3.07
CA PHE A 77 -13.22 -11.68 3.64
C PHE A 77 -14.37 -10.70 3.84
N GLU A 78 -14.44 -10.08 5.02
CA GLU A 78 -15.32 -8.94 5.29
C GLU A 78 -14.74 -7.63 4.74
N VAL A 79 -13.40 -7.51 4.74
CA VAL A 79 -12.68 -6.31 4.32
C VAL A 79 -11.48 -6.70 3.47
N ILE A 80 -11.29 -5.98 2.37
CA ILE A 80 -10.09 -6.06 1.52
C ILE A 80 -9.39 -4.71 1.53
N GLU A 81 -8.18 -4.66 2.12
CA GLU A 81 -7.34 -3.48 2.13
C GLU A 81 -6.28 -3.57 1.02
N ILE A 82 -6.19 -2.53 0.19
CA ILE A 82 -5.30 -2.48 -0.97
C ILE A 82 -4.36 -1.28 -0.86
N HIS A 83 -3.06 -1.52 -0.98
CA HIS A 83 -2.05 -0.48 -0.90
C HIS A 83 -1.53 -0.08 -2.27
N ASN A 84 -1.67 1.19 -2.61
CA ASN A 84 -0.98 1.87 -3.72
C ASN A 84 -1.11 1.19 -5.10
N ARG A 85 -2.21 0.45 -5.32
CA ARG A 85 -2.51 -0.25 -6.57
C ARG A 85 -3.95 -0.02 -7.02
N PRO A 86 -4.26 1.19 -7.57
CA PRO A 86 -5.61 1.50 -8.05
C PRO A 86 -6.08 0.53 -9.13
N GLU A 87 -5.18 0.02 -9.98
CA GLU A 87 -5.50 -0.98 -10.99
C GLU A 87 -6.08 -2.28 -10.39
N SER A 88 -5.53 -2.74 -9.26
CA SER A 88 -6.05 -3.91 -8.54
C SER A 88 -7.39 -3.61 -7.88
N LEU A 89 -7.54 -2.44 -7.27
CA LEU A 89 -8.80 -2.00 -6.68
C LEU A 89 -9.91 -1.97 -7.73
N VAL A 90 -9.71 -1.28 -8.86
CA VAL A 90 -10.70 -1.17 -9.93
C VAL A 90 -11.08 -2.54 -10.51
N PHE A 91 -10.12 -3.45 -10.64
CA PHE A 91 -10.39 -4.82 -11.06
C PHE A 91 -11.34 -5.53 -10.08
N LEU A 92 -11.07 -5.46 -8.77
CA LEU A 92 -11.85 -6.15 -7.74
C LEU A 92 -13.23 -5.52 -7.53
N LEU A 93 -13.35 -4.19 -7.57
CA LEU A 93 -14.64 -3.48 -7.51
C LEU A 93 -15.59 -3.94 -8.62
N LYS A 94 -15.08 -4.16 -9.84
CA LYS A 94 -15.87 -4.69 -10.95
C LYS A 94 -16.36 -6.13 -10.74
N LYS A 95 -15.77 -6.86 -9.79
CA LYS A 95 -16.19 -8.24 -9.45
C LYS A 95 -17.37 -8.31 -8.49
N LYS A 96 -17.83 -7.18 -7.95
CA LYS A 96 -18.98 -7.08 -7.04
C LYS A 96 -18.88 -8.07 -5.86
N LEU A 97 -17.72 -8.14 -5.24
CA LEU A 97 -17.48 -8.99 -4.08
C LEU A 97 -18.30 -8.50 -2.89
N ASN A 98 -18.81 -9.41 -2.07
CA ASN A 98 -19.54 -9.09 -0.85
C ASN A 98 -18.54 -8.79 0.30
N CYS A 99 -17.83 -7.68 0.21
CA CYS A 99 -16.88 -7.22 1.20
C CYS A 99 -16.67 -5.72 1.06
N LYS A 100 -16.17 -5.07 2.12
CA LYS A 100 -15.76 -3.66 2.10
C LYS A 100 -14.37 -3.51 1.49
N PHE A 101 -14.18 -2.41 0.78
CA PHE A 101 -12.89 -2.06 0.19
C PHE A 101 -12.27 -0.85 0.88
N ILE A 102 -11.06 -1.03 1.41
CA ILE A 102 -10.21 0.03 1.93
C ILE A 102 -9.04 0.24 0.97
N PHE A 103 -8.75 1.49 0.63
CA PHE A 103 -7.60 1.82 -0.23
C PHE A 103 -6.64 2.78 0.45
N VAL A 104 -5.34 2.47 0.42
CA VAL A 104 -4.29 3.30 1.04
C VAL A 104 -3.34 3.84 -0.03
N TYR A 105 -3.34 5.16 -0.20
CA TYR A 105 -2.41 5.86 -1.09
C TYR A 105 -1.11 6.20 -0.37
N HIS A 106 0.01 5.68 -0.87
CA HIS A 106 1.38 6.00 -0.40
C HIS A 106 2.11 7.00 -1.29
N ASN A 107 1.73 7.09 -2.56
CA ASN A 107 2.35 7.95 -3.56
C ASN A 107 1.34 8.92 -4.15
N ASN A 108 1.83 9.85 -5.01
CA ASN A 108 0.97 10.74 -5.77
C ASN A 108 -0.09 9.93 -6.56
N PRO A 109 -1.38 10.12 -6.31
CA PRO A 109 -2.45 9.41 -7.00
C PRO A 109 -2.44 9.62 -8.51
N GLN A 110 -1.99 10.79 -8.97
CA GLN A 110 -1.96 11.16 -10.39
C GLN A 110 -0.86 10.44 -11.18
N ASP A 111 0.14 9.84 -10.50
CA ASP A 111 1.19 9.05 -11.14
C ASP A 111 0.81 7.56 -11.25
N LEU A 112 -0.29 7.16 -10.61
CA LEU A 112 -0.71 5.78 -10.54
C LEU A 112 -1.72 5.45 -11.64
N ARG A 113 -1.47 4.37 -12.39
CA ARG A 113 -2.40 3.87 -13.40
C ARG A 113 -3.77 3.58 -12.79
N PHE A 114 -4.85 3.97 -13.46
CA PHE A 114 -6.25 3.94 -12.97
C PHE A 114 -6.56 4.92 -11.84
N SER A 115 -5.71 5.96 -11.68
CA SER A 115 -5.94 7.07 -10.75
C SER A 115 -5.40 8.40 -11.30
N LYS A 116 -4.90 8.41 -12.55
CA LYS A 116 -4.29 9.61 -13.16
C LYS A 116 -5.30 10.71 -13.43
N THR A 117 -6.41 10.35 -14.02
CA THR A 117 -7.44 11.31 -14.45
C THR A 117 -8.42 11.61 -13.33
N LYS A 118 -9.09 12.76 -13.40
CA LYS A 118 -10.20 13.12 -12.51
C LYS A 118 -11.29 12.03 -12.50
N LYS A 119 -11.67 11.53 -13.67
CA LYS A 119 -12.70 10.49 -13.82
C LYS A 119 -12.32 9.19 -13.10
N GLU A 120 -11.06 8.77 -13.18
CA GLU A 120 -10.58 7.58 -12.50
C GLU A 120 -10.60 7.76 -10.96
N ARG A 121 -10.13 8.93 -10.46
CA ARG A 121 -10.17 9.23 -9.02
C ARG A 121 -11.59 9.34 -8.49
N LEU A 122 -12.49 9.96 -9.26
CA LEU A 122 -13.90 10.04 -8.93
C LEU A 122 -14.54 8.65 -8.84
N PHE A 123 -14.22 7.76 -9.79
CA PHE A 123 -14.68 6.38 -9.75
C PHE A 123 -14.25 5.68 -8.45
N ILE A 124 -12.97 5.84 -8.05
CA ILE A 124 -12.46 5.26 -6.80
C ILE A 124 -13.18 5.86 -5.58
N ALA A 125 -13.35 7.18 -5.54
CA ALA A 125 -14.04 7.86 -4.43
C ALA A 125 -15.48 7.38 -4.24
N ASN A 126 -16.17 7.06 -5.32
CA ASN A 126 -17.58 6.63 -5.29
C ASN A 126 -17.79 5.14 -4.99
N HIS A 127 -16.76 4.31 -5.16
CA HIS A 127 -16.93 2.84 -5.06
C HIS A 127 -16.08 2.20 -3.96
N CYS A 128 -15.18 2.95 -3.34
CA CYS A 128 -14.38 2.47 -2.23
C CYS A 128 -15.03 2.89 -0.91
N ASP A 129 -15.15 1.97 0.05
CA ASP A 129 -15.79 2.25 1.33
C ASP A 129 -14.96 3.22 2.18
N GLN A 130 -13.63 3.10 2.15
CA GLN A 130 -12.72 3.98 2.86
C GLN A 130 -11.43 4.19 2.08
N ILE A 131 -10.94 5.44 2.06
CA ILE A 131 -9.68 5.80 1.41
C ILE A 131 -8.77 6.50 2.43
N PHE A 132 -7.57 5.95 2.61
CA PHE A 132 -6.54 6.55 3.44
C PHE A 132 -5.41 7.14 2.62
N PHE A 133 -4.88 8.27 3.09
CA PHE A 133 -3.74 8.95 2.50
C PHE A 133 -2.63 9.07 3.55
N VAL A 134 -1.41 8.72 3.20
CA VAL A 134 -0.27 8.79 4.14
C VAL A 134 0.19 10.21 4.46
N SER A 135 -0.37 11.23 3.82
CA SER A 135 -0.10 12.64 4.10
C SER A 135 -1.17 13.57 3.53
N LYS A 136 -1.22 14.80 4.08
CA LYS A 136 -2.05 15.90 3.55
C LYS A 136 -1.75 16.20 2.07
N TRP A 137 -0.49 16.10 1.67
CA TRP A 137 -0.09 16.33 0.28
C TRP A 137 -0.67 15.28 -0.67
N VAL A 138 -0.59 13.99 -0.31
CA VAL A 138 -1.17 12.90 -1.11
C VAL A 138 -2.69 13.08 -1.25
N MET A 139 -3.37 13.42 -0.15
CA MET A 139 -4.80 13.71 -0.15
C MET A 139 -5.13 14.90 -1.06
N LYS A 140 -4.38 16.01 -0.94
CA LYS A 140 -4.54 17.19 -1.82
C LYS A 140 -4.40 16.81 -3.29
N LYS A 141 -3.39 15.99 -3.65
CA LYS A 141 -3.19 15.51 -5.03
C LYS A 141 -4.31 14.61 -5.54
N PHE A 142 -4.94 13.84 -4.66
CA PHE A 142 -6.12 13.06 -5.05
C PHE A 142 -7.31 13.93 -5.41
N PHE A 143 -7.60 14.96 -4.60
CA PHE A 143 -8.74 15.86 -4.80
C PHE A 143 -8.48 16.98 -5.82
N GLU A 144 -7.27 17.14 -6.32
CA GLU A 144 -6.94 18.19 -7.28
C GLU A 144 -7.85 18.11 -8.53
N GLY A 145 -8.74 19.12 -8.64
CA GLY A 145 -9.73 19.22 -9.71
C GLY A 145 -10.97 18.31 -9.55
N LEU A 146 -11.19 17.73 -8.37
CA LEU A 146 -12.44 17.08 -8.01
C LEU A 146 -13.32 18.04 -7.17
N PRO A 147 -14.67 17.91 -7.22
CA PRO A 147 -15.56 18.57 -6.29
C PRO A 147 -15.26 18.18 -4.83
N PHE A 148 -15.46 19.11 -3.90
CA PHE A 148 -15.11 18.91 -2.48
C PHE A 148 -16.02 17.93 -1.72
N ASP A 149 -17.18 17.57 -2.26
CA ASP A 149 -18.23 16.80 -1.58
C ASP A 149 -17.90 15.31 -1.38
N TYR A 150 -16.80 14.84 -1.94
CA TYR A 150 -16.40 13.43 -1.90
C TYR A 150 -15.47 13.06 -0.71
N LYS A 151 -15.48 13.84 0.38
CA LYS A 151 -14.55 13.64 1.50
C LYS A 151 -15.02 12.67 2.58
N ASN A 152 -16.29 12.26 2.58
CA ASN A 152 -16.91 11.54 3.69
C ASN A 152 -16.26 10.17 4.01
N ASN A 153 -15.60 9.55 3.04
CA ASN A 153 -14.88 8.28 3.19
C ASN A 153 -13.37 8.42 3.04
N CYS A 154 -12.82 9.61 3.25
CA CYS A 154 -11.42 9.93 2.99
C CYS A 154 -10.74 10.48 4.24
N GLU A 155 -9.65 9.84 4.68
CA GLU A 155 -8.92 10.24 5.89
C GLU A 155 -7.40 10.22 5.68
N ILE A 156 -6.67 10.92 6.56
CA ILE A 156 -5.22 10.88 6.60
C ILE A 156 -4.79 9.88 7.65
N LEU A 157 -3.98 8.89 7.22
CA LEU A 157 -3.41 7.88 8.09
C LEU A 157 -1.88 7.95 7.98
N TYR A 158 -1.27 8.69 8.91
CA TYR A 158 0.18 8.86 8.92
C TYR A 158 0.91 7.54 9.21
N PRO A 159 2.11 7.34 8.64
CA PRO A 159 2.96 6.22 9.02
C PRO A 159 3.23 6.21 10.52
N ALA A 160 2.94 5.09 11.17
CA ALA A 160 3.26 4.89 12.58
C ALA A 160 4.72 4.43 12.73
N ILE A 161 5.43 5.03 13.66
CA ILE A 161 6.76 4.58 14.07
C ILE A 161 6.77 4.26 15.56
N ARG A 162 7.56 3.27 15.95
CA ARG A 162 7.72 2.93 17.35
C ARG A 162 8.48 4.05 18.06
N LYS A 163 7.90 4.59 19.14
CA LYS A 163 8.59 5.55 19.99
C LYS A 163 9.82 4.88 20.63
N LEU A 164 10.98 5.49 20.49
CA LEU A 164 12.17 5.07 21.21
C LEU A 164 11.98 5.37 22.71
N ARG A 165 12.31 4.40 23.56
CA ARG A 165 12.25 4.61 25.03
C ARG A 165 13.38 5.50 25.51
N ASN A 166 14.56 5.34 24.93
CA ASN A 166 15.74 6.16 25.24
C ASN A 166 16.19 6.88 23.98
N PHE A 167 16.42 8.16 24.07
CA PHE A 167 17.01 8.95 23.00
C PHE A 167 18.53 8.84 23.09
N PRO A 168 19.25 8.53 22.02
CA PRO A 168 20.69 8.58 22.00
C PRO A 168 21.19 9.99 22.30
N LYS A 169 22.39 10.10 22.86
CA LYS A 169 23.07 11.41 23.04
C LYS A 169 23.19 12.06 21.66
N LYS A 170 22.83 13.34 21.61
CA LYS A 170 22.97 14.10 20.35
C LYS A 170 24.46 14.40 20.13
N GLU A 171 24.88 14.19 18.89
CA GLU A 171 26.20 14.51 18.37
C GLU A 171 26.07 15.50 17.22
N ASN A 172 27.16 16.26 16.93
CA ASN A 172 27.18 17.19 15.80
C ASN A 172 27.44 16.44 14.49
N ILE A 173 26.51 15.54 14.13
CA ILE A 173 26.58 14.73 12.93
C ILE A 173 25.36 15.00 12.07
N ILE A 174 25.58 15.28 10.79
CA ILE A 174 24.54 15.34 9.77
C ILE A 174 24.45 13.98 9.08
N ILE A 175 23.25 13.41 9.05
CA ILE A 175 23.02 12.07 8.46
C ILE A 175 22.08 12.19 7.26
N PHE A 176 22.49 11.66 6.11
CA PHE A 176 21.61 11.43 4.99
C PHE A 176 20.94 10.05 5.12
N THR A 177 19.62 10.03 5.10
CA THR A 177 18.83 8.78 5.12
C THR A 177 17.98 8.67 3.88
N GLY A 178 18.35 7.81 2.94
CA GLY A 178 17.64 7.65 1.68
C GLY A 178 18.34 6.74 0.70
N LYS A 179 17.70 6.52 -0.44
CA LYS A 179 18.39 5.90 -1.58
C LYS A 179 19.39 6.89 -2.16
N LEU A 180 20.57 6.41 -2.52
CA LEU A 180 21.61 7.23 -3.14
C LEU A 180 21.24 7.51 -4.60
N ASN A 181 20.37 8.49 -4.80
CA ASN A 181 19.98 8.99 -6.11
C ASN A 181 19.54 10.46 -6.04
N THR A 182 19.55 11.14 -7.18
CA THR A 182 19.21 12.56 -7.31
C THR A 182 17.78 12.88 -6.86
N SER A 183 16.82 11.95 -7.06
CA SER A 183 15.43 12.15 -6.63
C SER A 183 15.27 12.23 -5.10
N LYS A 184 16.33 11.94 -4.33
CA LYS A 184 16.39 12.03 -2.86
C LYS A 184 17.34 13.13 -2.37
N GLY A 185 17.91 13.92 -3.30
CA GLY A 185 18.83 15.00 -2.97
C GLY A 185 20.21 14.54 -2.50
N TYR A 186 20.60 13.30 -2.83
CA TYR A 186 21.92 12.78 -2.46
C TYR A 186 23.06 13.59 -3.06
N ASP A 187 22.90 14.03 -4.29
CA ASP A 187 23.82 14.89 -5.05
C ASP A 187 23.96 16.32 -4.46
N ILE A 188 23.04 16.74 -3.62
CA ILE A 188 23.08 18.04 -2.92
C ILE A 188 23.70 17.89 -1.53
N PHE A 189 23.63 16.68 -0.95
CA PHE A 189 24.09 16.41 0.42
C PHE A 189 25.62 16.20 0.49
N GLY A 190 26.24 15.68 -0.59
CA GLY A 190 27.68 15.32 -0.64
C GLY A 190 28.63 16.45 -0.97
#